data_b2df97acfdb272d830f990680108eb3b
#
_entry.id   b2df97acfdb272d830f990680108eb3b
#
_cell.length_a   1.000
_cell.length_b   1.000
_cell.length_c   1.000
_cell.angle_alpha   90.00
_cell.angle_beta   90.00
_cell.angle_gamma   90.00
#
_symmetry.space_group_name_H-M   'P 1'
#
loop_
_entity.id
_entity.type
_entity.pdbx_description
1 polymer ?
#
loop_
_entity_poly.entity_id
_entity_poly.type
_entity_poly.pdbx_seq_one_letter_code
_entity_poly.pdbx_strand_id
1 'polypeptide(L)'
;TTESAPGEFPYVRGIKTDNSWYVRQNIDAKDAKVANTKALDVLNKGVDSLGFKLNKAELGSAYIATLLDGIAADCVELNFTVCIRRSAELVGLLADYFKSKGYDVAKLNGSINCDPMNRMLLKGKKLDKTVVAQFAKAMVDAQKQLPAYRVLGVNSISLNNAGAYCAQELGYALAWGAQYLEMLTDAGVSADAAANAIKFNMGVGGNYFMEIAKIRAARLLWAMVVKAFNPTTESASKMHIHAETSTFNKTVYDAHVNLLRTQTEAMSATLAGVESLTVNPFDVTFKEGDDFSERIARNQQLLLREESHFDKVTDPSAGSYYIENLTASIAEQAWKRFLDIQSKGGFFAAVEAGQVQADMEATSNQRLKDVSVRKEVLLGTNQFPNFNEQAAQKITDEACVCKCGCSTDSGLAKLPQVRAAQEFEALRLATEKAAKRPKAFMLTIGSLAMRL
;
A
#
# COMPACT_ATOMS: atom_id res chain seq x y z
N THR A 1 13.65 -12.89 19.04
CA THR A 1 12.52 -12.04 18.62
C THR A 1 11.39 -12.01 19.64
N THR A 2 11.30 -12.97 20.55
CA THR A 2 10.28 -13.02 21.63
C THR A 2 10.76 -12.37 22.95
N GLU A 3 11.98 -11.88 23.01
CA GLU A 3 12.57 -11.29 24.22
C GLU A 3 12.00 -9.90 24.56
N SER A 4 11.61 -9.12 23.53
CA SER A 4 10.97 -7.80 23.72
C SER A 4 9.45 -7.92 23.80
N ALA A 5 8.81 -7.10 24.64
CA ALA A 5 7.37 -6.99 24.71
C ALA A 5 6.80 -6.20 23.52
N PRO A 6 5.47 -6.32 23.22
CA PRO A 6 4.81 -5.43 22.29
C PRO A 6 4.99 -3.96 22.68
N GLY A 7 5.32 -3.11 21.72
CA GLY A 7 5.57 -1.70 21.93
C GLY A 7 7.00 -1.34 22.32
N GLU A 8 7.86 -2.33 22.59
CA GLU A 8 9.28 -2.14 22.96
C GLU A 8 10.21 -2.32 21.75
N PHE A 9 11.34 -1.60 21.78
CA PHE A 9 12.39 -1.74 20.77
C PHE A 9 12.91 -3.20 20.72
N PRO A 10 13.16 -3.79 19.55
CA PRO A 10 13.10 -3.23 18.19
C PRO A 10 11.73 -3.37 17.48
N TYR A 11 10.64 -3.40 18.18
CA TYR A 11 9.26 -3.35 17.70
C TYR A 11 8.81 -4.54 16.81
N VAL A 12 9.50 -5.67 16.86
CA VAL A 12 9.12 -6.88 16.06
C VAL A 12 7.66 -7.25 16.30
N ARG A 13 7.23 -7.17 17.57
CA ARG A 13 5.92 -7.57 18.03
C ARG A 13 4.85 -6.48 17.94
N GLY A 14 5.14 -5.35 17.30
CA GLY A 14 4.25 -4.20 17.17
C GLY A 14 4.81 -2.94 17.79
N ILE A 15 4.33 -1.78 17.33
CA ILE A 15 4.73 -0.48 17.87
C ILE A 15 3.84 -0.02 19.03
N LYS A 16 2.78 -0.78 19.32
CA LYS A 16 1.78 -0.55 20.38
C LYS A 16 1.70 -1.77 21.30
N THR A 17 1.09 -1.58 22.46
CA THR A 17 0.80 -2.67 23.43
C THR A 17 -0.49 -3.43 23.11
N ASP A 18 -1.36 -2.84 22.29
CA ASP A 18 -2.61 -3.42 21.81
C ASP A 18 -2.53 -3.74 20.30
N ASN A 19 -3.51 -4.46 19.76
CA ASN A 19 -3.61 -4.82 18.36
C ASN A 19 -4.73 -4.06 17.63
N SER A 20 -5.07 -2.85 18.09
CA SER A 20 -6.04 -2.00 17.39
C SER A 20 -5.48 -1.54 16.04
N TRP A 21 -6.36 -1.44 15.04
CA TRP A 21 -6.03 -0.83 13.75
C TRP A 21 -7.17 0.07 13.30
N TYR A 22 -6.84 1.08 12.50
CA TYR A 22 -7.83 1.91 11.84
C TYR A 22 -8.41 1.19 10.62
N VAL A 23 -9.74 1.08 10.57
CA VAL A 23 -10.50 0.61 9.40
C VAL A 23 -10.59 1.76 8.39
N ARG A 24 -9.71 1.72 7.39
CA ARG A 24 -9.61 2.81 6.41
C ARG A 24 -10.42 2.53 5.16
N GLN A 25 -11.18 3.54 4.72
CA GLN A 25 -11.80 3.58 3.40
C GLN A 25 -11.30 4.78 2.60
N ASN A 26 -10.88 4.52 1.35
CA ASN A 26 -10.44 5.56 0.43
C ASN A 26 -11.63 6.13 -0.34
N ILE A 27 -11.65 7.46 -0.51
CA ILE A 27 -12.73 8.22 -1.17
C ILE A 27 -12.10 9.14 -2.23
N ASP A 28 -12.58 9.05 -3.48
CA ASP A 28 -12.22 10.03 -4.53
C ASP A 28 -12.96 11.33 -4.25
N ALA A 29 -12.21 12.38 -3.96
CA ALA A 29 -12.74 13.70 -3.60
C ALA A 29 -12.64 14.68 -4.79
N LYS A 30 -13.04 14.24 -5.99
CA LYS A 30 -13.18 15.15 -7.14
C LYS A 30 -14.20 16.26 -6.86
N ASP A 31 -15.29 15.91 -6.20
CA ASP A 31 -16.30 16.84 -5.68
C ASP A 31 -16.31 16.76 -4.14
N ALA A 32 -16.06 17.89 -3.48
CA ALA A 32 -15.95 17.95 -2.04
C ALA A 32 -17.26 17.58 -1.32
N LYS A 33 -18.41 17.99 -1.84
CA LYS A 33 -19.71 17.74 -1.22
C LYS A 33 -20.14 16.29 -1.34
N VAL A 34 -19.94 15.68 -2.50
CA VAL A 34 -20.20 14.25 -2.74
C VAL A 34 -19.28 13.41 -1.83
N ALA A 35 -18.00 13.74 -1.79
CA ALA A 35 -17.03 13.05 -0.95
C ALA A 35 -17.34 13.19 0.56
N ASN A 36 -17.76 14.36 1.01
CA ASN A 36 -18.19 14.60 2.39
C ASN A 36 -19.42 13.75 2.75
N THR A 37 -20.45 13.74 1.90
CA THR A 37 -21.65 12.92 2.11
C THR A 37 -21.29 11.43 2.25
N LYS A 38 -20.40 10.93 1.37
CA LYS A 38 -19.91 9.55 1.44
C LYS A 38 -19.07 9.31 2.70
N ALA A 39 -18.23 10.28 3.08
CA ALA A 39 -17.40 10.17 4.28
C ALA A 39 -18.26 10.03 5.56
N LEU A 40 -19.25 10.89 5.73
CA LEU A 40 -20.18 10.82 6.86
C LEU A 40 -20.98 9.50 6.88
N ASP A 41 -21.40 9.01 5.72
CA ASP A 41 -22.11 7.73 5.60
C ASP A 41 -21.23 6.56 6.04
N VAL A 42 -19.98 6.48 5.58
CA VAL A 42 -19.10 5.36 5.92
C VAL A 42 -18.58 5.42 7.35
N LEU A 43 -18.39 6.62 7.94
CA LEU A 43 -18.07 6.78 9.35
C LEU A 43 -19.21 6.23 10.24
N ASN A 44 -20.46 6.50 9.89
CA ASN A 44 -21.63 5.91 10.58
C ASN A 44 -21.74 4.38 10.40
N LYS A 45 -20.94 3.79 9.51
CA LYS A 45 -20.90 2.34 9.23
C LYS A 45 -19.63 1.66 9.73
N GLY A 46 -18.92 2.27 10.70
CA GLY A 46 -17.80 1.67 11.42
C GLY A 46 -16.41 1.91 10.81
N VAL A 47 -16.29 2.79 9.81
CA VAL A 47 -14.99 3.32 9.38
C VAL A 47 -14.51 4.34 10.42
N ASP A 48 -13.22 4.31 10.74
CA ASP A 48 -12.57 5.24 11.66
C ASP A 48 -11.31 5.90 11.06
N SER A 49 -11.02 5.61 9.79
CA SER A 49 -9.97 6.26 9.00
C SER A 49 -10.45 6.56 7.58
N LEU A 50 -10.26 7.79 7.14
CA LEU A 50 -10.63 8.23 5.79
C LEU A 50 -9.39 8.56 4.97
N GLY A 51 -9.36 8.11 3.71
CA GLY A 51 -8.32 8.45 2.74
C GLY A 51 -8.90 9.25 1.58
N PHE A 52 -8.62 10.56 1.51
CA PHE A 52 -9.13 11.43 0.45
C PHE A 52 -8.10 11.62 -0.67
N LYS A 53 -8.52 11.35 -1.91
CA LYS A 53 -7.79 11.73 -3.11
C LYS A 53 -8.32 13.04 -3.64
N LEU A 54 -7.61 14.12 -3.40
CA LEU A 54 -8.08 15.48 -3.65
C LEU A 54 -7.92 15.93 -5.10
N ASN A 55 -8.88 16.71 -5.59
CA ASN A 55 -8.77 17.43 -6.85
C ASN A 55 -7.85 18.65 -6.69
N LYS A 56 -6.71 18.63 -7.35
CA LYS A 56 -5.70 19.69 -7.28
C LYS A 56 -6.19 21.07 -7.77
N ALA A 57 -7.15 21.11 -8.70
CA ALA A 57 -7.63 22.33 -9.29
C ALA A 57 -8.56 23.13 -8.35
N GLU A 58 -9.22 22.42 -7.44
CA GLU A 58 -10.21 23.00 -6.50
C GLU A 58 -9.64 23.20 -5.09
N LEU A 59 -8.37 22.85 -4.85
CA LEU A 59 -7.77 22.95 -3.53
C LEU A 59 -7.77 24.41 -3.03
N GLY A 60 -8.41 24.62 -1.87
CA GLY A 60 -8.53 25.91 -1.20
C GLY A 60 -9.32 25.79 0.11
N SER A 61 -9.39 26.85 0.90
CA SER A 61 -10.06 26.83 2.22
C SER A 61 -11.53 26.44 2.14
N ALA A 62 -12.26 26.95 1.13
CA ALA A 62 -13.67 26.61 0.95
C ALA A 62 -13.88 25.12 0.58
N TYR A 63 -12.98 24.58 -0.25
CA TYR A 63 -13.02 23.15 -0.62
C TYR A 63 -12.78 22.27 0.62
N ILE A 64 -11.76 22.57 1.43
CA ILE A 64 -11.45 21.84 2.67
C ILE A 64 -12.60 21.97 3.68
N ALA A 65 -13.17 23.16 3.84
CA ALA A 65 -14.30 23.37 4.73
C ALA A 65 -15.53 22.53 4.32
N THR A 66 -15.81 22.44 3.02
CA THR A 66 -16.90 21.60 2.50
C THR A 66 -16.61 20.12 2.67
N LEU A 67 -15.38 19.68 2.36
CA LEU A 67 -14.97 18.28 2.43
C LEU A 67 -15.03 17.71 3.85
N LEU A 68 -14.64 18.51 4.84
CA LEU A 68 -14.52 18.09 6.24
C LEU A 68 -15.69 18.53 7.12
N ASP A 69 -16.74 19.11 6.55
CA ASP A 69 -17.89 19.56 7.32
C ASP A 69 -18.56 18.40 8.06
N GLY A 70 -18.82 18.57 9.35
CA GLY A 70 -19.43 17.56 10.21
C GLY A 70 -18.54 16.37 10.59
N ILE A 71 -17.28 16.30 10.12
CA ILE A 71 -16.35 15.24 10.50
C ILE A 71 -15.61 15.62 11.79
N ALA A 72 -15.71 14.76 12.83
CA ALA A 72 -14.99 14.91 14.09
C ALA A 72 -13.51 14.52 13.90
N ALA A 73 -12.65 15.49 13.60
CA ALA A 73 -11.25 15.24 13.24
C ALA A 73 -10.39 14.70 14.39
N ASP A 74 -10.82 14.84 15.62
CA ASP A 74 -10.19 14.27 16.83
C ASP A 74 -10.54 12.78 17.07
N CYS A 75 -11.57 12.27 16.38
CA CYS A 75 -12.02 10.90 16.48
C CYS A 75 -11.66 10.05 15.25
N VAL A 76 -11.28 10.68 14.14
CA VAL A 76 -11.06 10.03 12.84
C VAL A 76 -9.63 10.27 12.35
N GLU A 77 -8.95 9.20 11.92
CA GLU A 77 -7.67 9.35 11.23
C GLU A 77 -7.92 9.88 9.80
N LEU A 78 -7.39 11.07 9.48
CA LEU A 78 -7.61 11.72 8.20
C LEU A 78 -6.35 11.68 7.33
N ASN A 79 -6.47 11.04 6.17
CA ASN A 79 -5.36 10.84 5.24
C ASN A 79 -5.66 11.47 3.88
N PHE A 80 -4.67 12.15 3.31
CA PHE A 80 -4.86 12.91 2.07
C PHE A 80 -3.81 12.60 1.03
N THR A 81 -4.23 12.55 -0.22
CA THR A 81 -3.36 12.46 -1.40
C THR A 81 -3.70 13.59 -2.35
N VAL A 82 -2.69 14.36 -2.73
CA VAL A 82 -2.81 15.48 -3.68
C VAL A 82 -1.57 15.52 -4.57
N CYS A 83 -1.56 16.38 -5.59
CA CYS A 83 -0.36 16.62 -6.38
C CYS A 83 0.80 17.10 -5.48
N ILE A 84 1.99 16.50 -5.63
CA ILE A 84 3.19 16.76 -4.82
C ILE A 84 3.45 18.27 -4.62
N ARG A 85 3.30 19.07 -5.68
CA ARG A 85 3.54 20.51 -5.64
C ARG A 85 2.60 21.29 -4.71
N ARG A 86 1.45 20.68 -4.38
CA ARG A 86 0.45 21.31 -3.50
C ARG A 86 0.35 20.63 -2.13
N SER A 87 1.21 19.62 -1.87
CA SER A 87 1.15 18.88 -0.61
C SER A 87 1.46 19.74 0.62
N ALA A 88 2.47 20.61 0.53
CA ALA A 88 2.82 21.51 1.63
C ALA A 88 1.75 22.60 1.86
N GLU A 89 1.13 23.12 0.79
CA GLU A 89 -0.01 24.05 0.87
C GLU A 89 -1.21 23.37 1.57
N LEU A 90 -1.46 22.11 1.26
CA LEU A 90 -2.53 21.35 1.91
C LEU A 90 -2.35 21.25 3.42
N VAL A 91 -1.11 21.08 3.92
CA VAL A 91 -0.84 21.09 5.37
C VAL A 91 -1.31 22.39 6.01
N GLY A 92 -0.98 23.54 5.40
CA GLY A 92 -1.42 24.85 5.88
C GLY A 92 -2.95 24.98 5.90
N LEU A 93 -3.61 24.65 4.79
CA LEU A 93 -5.07 24.71 4.68
C LEU A 93 -5.79 23.84 5.73
N LEU A 94 -5.26 22.62 5.98
CA LEU A 94 -5.81 21.74 7.01
C LEU A 94 -5.58 22.30 8.42
N ALA A 95 -4.37 22.79 8.71
CA ALA A 95 -4.05 23.38 10.01
C ALA A 95 -4.93 24.60 10.32
N ASP A 96 -5.14 25.48 9.34
CA ASP A 96 -6.02 26.64 9.48
C ASP A 96 -7.48 26.22 9.70
N TYR A 97 -7.95 25.22 8.95
CA TYR A 97 -9.30 24.68 9.14
C TYR A 97 -9.47 24.08 10.55
N PHE A 98 -8.56 23.23 11.00
CA PHE A 98 -8.69 22.58 12.31
C PHE A 98 -8.62 23.62 13.45
N LYS A 99 -7.73 24.60 13.36
CA LYS A 99 -7.66 25.71 14.33
C LYS A 99 -8.96 26.53 14.34
N SER A 100 -9.54 26.80 13.17
CA SER A 100 -10.81 27.55 13.06
C SER A 100 -11.99 26.81 13.70
N LYS A 101 -11.92 25.47 13.75
CA LYS A 101 -12.91 24.61 14.42
C LYS A 101 -12.59 24.36 15.91
N GLY A 102 -11.48 24.89 16.42
CA GLY A 102 -11.08 24.75 17.83
C GLY A 102 -10.39 23.43 18.19
N TYR A 103 -9.93 22.64 17.19
CA TYR A 103 -9.20 21.41 17.45
C TYR A 103 -7.76 21.67 17.94
N ASP A 104 -7.27 20.84 18.86
CA ASP A 104 -5.87 20.78 19.24
C ASP A 104 -5.10 20.01 18.14
N VAL A 105 -4.44 20.78 17.27
CA VAL A 105 -3.70 20.21 16.11
C VAL A 105 -2.57 19.26 16.49
N ALA A 106 -2.11 19.28 17.75
CA ALA A 106 -1.08 18.36 18.23
C ALA A 106 -1.59 16.94 18.49
N LYS A 107 -2.91 16.79 18.60
CA LYS A 107 -3.58 15.49 18.89
C LYS A 107 -4.23 14.87 17.67
N LEU A 108 -4.30 15.57 16.54
CA LEU A 108 -4.97 15.09 15.34
C LEU A 108 -4.08 14.10 14.60
N ASN A 109 -4.58 12.87 14.39
CA ASN A 109 -3.89 11.82 13.66
C ASN A 109 -4.25 11.84 12.18
N GLY A 110 -3.24 11.64 11.34
CA GLY A 110 -3.46 11.57 9.91
C GLY A 110 -2.17 11.51 9.09
N SER A 111 -2.33 11.60 7.79
CA SER A 111 -1.18 11.67 6.90
C SER A 111 -1.45 12.44 5.62
N ILE A 112 -0.38 12.97 5.03
CA ILE A 112 -0.37 13.50 3.67
C ILE A 112 0.60 12.66 2.86
N ASN A 113 0.09 11.96 1.87
CA ASN A 113 0.90 11.05 1.06
C ASN A 113 1.66 11.84 -0.01
N CYS A 114 2.78 12.48 0.40
CA CYS A 114 3.73 13.11 -0.51
C CYS A 114 4.87 12.15 -0.80
N ASP A 115 4.99 11.68 -2.05
CA ASP A 115 6.02 10.73 -2.45
C ASP A 115 6.52 11.00 -3.88
N PRO A 116 7.53 11.89 -4.03
CA PRO A 116 8.11 12.19 -5.33
C PRO A 116 8.81 10.98 -5.97
N MET A 117 9.42 10.07 -5.20
CA MET A 117 10.09 8.89 -5.77
C MET A 117 9.10 7.88 -6.34
N ASN A 118 7.94 7.68 -5.70
CA ASN A 118 6.85 6.89 -6.28
C ASN A 118 6.33 7.46 -7.60
N ARG A 119 6.31 8.79 -7.71
CA ARG A 119 5.94 9.43 -8.97
C ARG A 119 6.96 9.17 -10.08
N MET A 120 8.26 9.11 -9.76
CA MET A 120 9.29 8.70 -10.71
C MET A 120 9.02 7.27 -11.21
N LEU A 121 8.76 6.33 -10.30
CA LEU A 121 8.47 4.93 -10.62
C LEU A 121 7.21 4.76 -11.48
N LEU A 122 6.10 5.37 -11.08
CA LEU A 122 4.80 5.12 -11.73
C LEU A 122 4.60 5.94 -13.02
N LYS A 123 5.19 7.14 -13.09
CA LYS A 123 5.00 8.05 -14.24
C LYS A 123 6.22 8.14 -15.15
N GLY A 124 7.35 7.55 -14.76
CA GLY A 124 8.60 7.63 -15.48
C GLY A 124 9.19 9.06 -15.54
N LYS A 125 8.71 9.97 -14.69
CA LYS A 125 9.20 11.36 -14.66
C LYS A 125 10.52 11.46 -13.93
N LYS A 126 11.57 11.85 -14.64
CA LYS A 126 12.84 12.18 -14.01
C LYS A 126 12.69 13.44 -13.14
N LEU A 127 13.15 13.35 -11.88
CA LEU A 127 13.29 14.47 -10.96
C LEU A 127 14.75 14.53 -10.51
N ASP A 128 15.26 15.72 -10.24
CA ASP A 128 16.59 15.88 -9.64
C ASP A 128 16.55 15.52 -8.15
N LYS A 129 17.65 14.91 -7.66
CA LYS A 129 17.78 14.53 -6.23
C LYS A 129 17.57 15.74 -5.31
N THR A 130 18.09 16.91 -5.71
CA THR A 130 17.92 18.17 -4.98
C THR A 130 16.46 18.62 -4.91
N VAL A 131 15.70 18.45 -5.99
CA VAL A 131 14.25 18.76 -6.03
C VAL A 131 13.48 17.83 -5.13
N VAL A 132 13.81 16.54 -5.11
CA VAL A 132 13.18 15.56 -4.20
C VAL A 132 13.47 15.93 -2.74
N ALA A 133 14.72 16.25 -2.40
CA ALA A 133 15.11 16.68 -1.06
C ALA A 133 14.40 17.98 -0.63
N GLN A 134 14.26 18.96 -1.53
CA GLN A 134 13.52 20.20 -1.28
C GLN A 134 12.04 19.92 -1.00
N PHE A 135 11.38 19.04 -1.75
CA PHE A 135 10.01 18.64 -1.45
C PHE A 135 9.90 17.96 -0.09
N ALA A 136 10.78 17.02 0.23
CA ALA A 136 10.77 16.33 1.51
C ALA A 136 10.97 17.32 2.67
N LYS A 137 11.93 18.23 2.56
CA LYS A 137 12.17 19.27 3.57
C LYS A 137 10.96 20.21 3.74
N ALA A 138 10.38 20.68 2.63
CA ALA A 138 9.20 21.54 2.68
C ALA A 138 8.02 20.86 3.37
N MET A 139 7.86 19.55 3.20
CA MET A 139 6.83 18.79 3.89
C MET A 139 7.08 18.71 5.40
N VAL A 140 8.32 18.45 5.83
CA VAL A 140 8.68 18.41 7.26
C VAL A 140 8.58 19.81 7.90
N ASP A 141 8.95 20.86 7.18
CA ASP A 141 8.75 22.22 7.68
C ASP A 141 7.26 22.57 7.82
N ALA A 142 6.42 22.14 6.89
CA ALA A 142 4.97 22.31 6.97
C ALA A 142 4.35 21.46 8.10
N GLN A 143 4.86 20.27 8.36
CA GLN A 143 4.40 19.34 9.43
C GLN A 143 4.39 20.00 10.81
N LYS A 144 5.22 21.01 11.05
CA LYS A 144 5.22 21.77 12.32
C LYS A 144 3.85 22.36 12.67
N GLN A 145 2.98 22.56 11.69
CA GLN A 145 1.61 23.03 11.86
C GLN A 145 0.62 21.90 12.23
N LEU A 146 0.97 20.64 11.92
CA LEU A 146 0.22 19.42 12.23
C LEU A 146 1.20 18.35 12.73
N PRO A 147 1.75 18.47 13.94
CA PRO A 147 2.93 17.73 14.38
C PRO A 147 2.70 16.22 14.51
N ALA A 148 1.47 15.77 14.69
CA ALA A 148 1.13 14.35 14.75
C ALA A 148 0.87 13.71 13.35
N TYR A 149 0.75 14.54 12.30
CA TYR A 149 0.60 14.04 10.92
C TYR A 149 1.91 13.50 10.37
N ARG A 150 1.82 12.44 9.55
CA ARG A 150 2.94 11.97 8.74
C ARG A 150 2.80 12.53 7.34
N VAL A 151 3.87 13.09 6.81
CA VAL A 151 3.80 13.93 5.60
C VAL A 151 4.60 13.40 4.42
N LEU A 152 5.34 12.31 4.61
CA LEU A 152 6.08 11.63 3.57
C LEU A 152 5.62 10.17 3.47
N GLY A 153 5.28 9.73 2.26
CA GLY A 153 4.91 8.35 1.97
C GLY A 153 6.10 7.54 1.44
N VAL A 154 6.22 6.30 1.89
CA VAL A 154 6.97 5.23 1.22
C VAL A 154 5.93 4.27 0.66
N ASN A 155 5.61 4.41 -0.63
CA ASN A 155 4.52 3.66 -1.26
C ASN A 155 5.00 2.34 -1.86
N SER A 156 5.51 1.43 -1.02
CA SER A 156 6.00 0.12 -1.47
C SER A 156 4.90 -0.79 -2.02
N ILE A 157 3.62 -0.48 -1.74
CA ILE A 157 2.48 -1.12 -2.40
C ILE A 157 2.59 -1.08 -3.94
N SER A 158 3.22 -0.05 -4.51
CA SER A 158 3.46 0.03 -5.96
C SER A 158 4.36 -1.11 -6.46
N LEU A 159 5.33 -1.54 -5.65
CA LEU A 159 6.20 -2.68 -5.91
C LEU A 159 5.43 -4.00 -5.76
N ASN A 160 4.62 -4.10 -4.71
CA ASN A 160 3.77 -5.27 -4.47
C ASN A 160 2.80 -5.50 -5.64
N ASN A 161 2.12 -4.44 -6.09
CA ASN A 161 1.23 -4.47 -7.25
C ASN A 161 1.97 -4.70 -8.59
N ALA A 162 3.29 -4.48 -8.63
CA ALA A 162 4.15 -4.87 -9.74
C ALA A 162 4.65 -6.32 -9.64
N GLY A 163 4.22 -7.08 -8.64
CA GLY A 163 4.54 -8.49 -8.46
C GLY A 163 5.74 -8.78 -7.56
N ALA A 164 6.24 -7.81 -6.79
CA ALA A 164 7.34 -8.04 -5.84
C ALA A 164 7.04 -9.16 -4.84
N TYR A 165 8.05 -9.96 -4.52
CA TYR A 165 8.01 -10.85 -3.36
C TYR A 165 8.23 -10.10 -2.04
N CYS A 166 7.80 -10.66 -0.92
CA CYS A 166 7.83 -10.02 0.41
C CYS A 166 9.21 -9.42 0.78
N ALA A 167 10.28 -10.19 0.64
CA ALA A 167 11.63 -9.70 0.96
C ALA A 167 12.13 -8.63 -0.04
N GLN A 168 11.67 -8.69 -1.27
CA GLN A 168 12.01 -7.72 -2.32
C GLN A 168 11.31 -6.38 -2.07
N GLU A 169 9.99 -6.39 -1.83
CA GLU A 169 9.24 -5.21 -1.44
C GLU A 169 9.86 -4.54 -0.21
N LEU A 170 10.14 -5.34 0.84
CA LEU A 170 10.68 -4.83 2.10
C LEU A 170 12.07 -4.22 1.92
N GLY A 171 12.98 -4.88 1.20
CA GLY A 171 14.34 -4.37 0.99
C GLY A 171 14.33 -3.01 0.28
N TYR A 172 13.48 -2.85 -0.73
CA TYR A 172 13.30 -1.57 -1.41
C TYR A 172 12.59 -0.54 -0.54
N ALA A 173 11.59 -0.92 0.24
CA ALA A 173 10.90 0.00 1.16
C ALA A 173 11.86 0.59 2.20
N LEU A 174 12.75 -0.23 2.75
CA LEU A 174 13.80 0.23 3.68
C LEU A 174 14.77 1.21 3.01
N ALA A 175 15.25 0.89 1.82
CA ALA A 175 16.14 1.76 1.06
C ALA A 175 15.45 3.10 0.69
N TRP A 176 14.17 3.05 0.39
CA TRP A 176 13.34 4.22 0.09
C TRP A 176 13.19 5.12 1.33
N GLY A 177 12.82 4.55 2.47
CA GLY A 177 12.74 5.27 3.74
C GLY A 177 14.08 5.86 4.19
N ALA A 178 15.17 5.08 4.08
CA ALA A 178 16.53 5.53 4.40
C ALA A 178 16.98 6.69 3.51
N GLN A 179 16.58 6.69 2.23
CA GLN A 179 16.86 7.81 1.32
C GLN A 179 16.19 9.12 1.77
N TYR A 180 14.95 9.06 2.28
CA TYR A 180 14.33 10.24 2.88
C TYR A 180 15.02 10.67 4.17
N LEU A 181 15.43 9.74 5.04
CA LEU A 181 16.21 10.07 6.24
C LEU A 181 17.51 10.77 5.90
N GLU A 182 18.28 10.24 4.95
CA GLU A 182 19.53 10.83 4.46
C GLU A 182 19.29 12.25 3.95
N MET A 183 18.38 12.42 2.99
CA MET A 183 18.10 13.73 2.40
C MET A 183 17.67 14.79 3.41
N LEU A 184 16.90 14.39 4.43
CA LEU A 184 16.40 15.29 5.47
C LEU A 184 17.50 15.63 6.49
N THR A 185 18.29 14.67 6.93
CA THR A 185 19.40 14.91 7.87
C THR A 185 20.50 15.75 7.23
N ASP A 186 20.82 15.53 5.95
CA ASP A 186 21.73 16.37 5.18
C ASP A 186 21.21 17.82 5.05
N ALA A 187 19.90 17.99 5.01
CA ALA A 187 19.24 19.30 5.00
C ALA A 187 19.08 19.94 6.41
N GLY A 188 19.69 19.34 7.45
CA GLY A 188 19.70 19.85 8.83
C GLY A 188 18.44 19.53 9.64
N VAL A 189 17.59 18.59 9.19
CA VAL A 189 16.44 18.09 9.96
C VAL A 189 16.95 17.04 10.96
N SER A 190 16.45 17.06 12.21
CA SER A 190 16.82 16.02 13.18
C SER A 190 16.33 14.63 12.75
N ALA A 191 17.05 13.57 13.12
CA ALA A 191 16.67 12.21 12.83
C ALA A 191 15.26 11.86 13.35
N ASP A 192 14.89 12.38 14.52
CA ASP A 192 13.56 12.22 15.12
C ASP A 192 12.46 12.84 14.24
N ALA A 193 12.64 14.08 13.81
CA ALA A 193 11.66 14.75 12.95
C ALA A 193 11.56 14.07 11.58
N ALA A 194 12.68 13.68 10.99
CA ALA A 194 12.74 12.99 9.72
C ALA A 194 12.02 11.64 9.77
N ALA A 195 12.30 10.81 10.78
CA ALA A 195 11.67 9.52 10.95
C ALA A 195 10.15 9.64 11.25
N ASN A 196 9.78 10.59 12.10
CA ASN A 196 8.37 10.84 12.43
C ASN A 196 7.56 11.42 11.26
N ALA A 197 8.18 11.92 10.21
CA ALA A 197 7.48 12.39 9.01
C ALA A 197 7.06 11.25 8.09
N ILE A 198 7.66 10.06 8.18
CA ILE A 198 7.51 8.97 7.23
C ILE A 198 6.36 8.03 7.63
N LYS A 199 5.51 7.66 6.66
CA LYS A 199 4.51 6.58 6.72
C LYS A 199 4.78 5.57 5.61
N PHE A 200 4.78 4.29 5.96
CA PHE A 200 4.92 3.21 4.99
C PHE A 200 3.56 2.72 4.54
N ASN A 201 3.32 2.75 3.23
CA ASN A 201 2.13 2.18 2.60
C ASN A 201 2.57 0.89 1.90
N MET A 202 2.26 -0.25 2.52
CA MET A 202 2.71 -1.58 2.10
C MET A 202 1.57 -2.39 1.48
N GLY A 203 1.88 -3.20 0.46
CA GLY A 203 0.92 -4.14 -0.08
C GLY A 203 0.80 -5.39 0.79
N VAL A 204 -0.36 -6.03 0.76
CA VAL A 204 -0.56 -7.36 1.36
C VAL A 204 -1.13 -8.29 0.31
N GLY A 205 -0.39 -9.35 0.01
CA GLY A 205 -0.73 -10.36 -0.99
C GLY A 205 -1.29 -11.64 -0.38
N GLY A 206 -1.48 -12.65 -1.23
CA GLY A 206 -2.14 -13.90 -0.85
C GLY A 206 -1.30 -14.88 -0.01
N ASN A 207 0.01 -14.61 0.20
CA ASN A 207 0.85 -15.54 0.95
C ASN A 207 0.82 -15.21 2.45
N TYR A 208 -0.16 -15.76 3.14
CA TYR A 208 -0.58 -15.43 4.49
C TYR A 208 0.56 -15.33 5.52
N PHE A 209 1.35 -16.38 5.69
CA PHE A 209 2.42 -16.39 6.69
C PHE A 209 3.62 -15.53 6.30
N MET A 210 3.91 -15.42 5.02
CA MET A 210 4.96 -14.54 4.51
C MET A 210 4.64 -13.07 4.74
N GLU A 211 3.37 -12.68 4.61
CA GLU A 211 2.93 -11.31 4.85
C GLU A 211 3.02 -10.95 6.34
N ILE A 212 2.63 -11.85 7.25
CA ILE A 212 2.84 -11.67 8.70
C ILE A 212 4.34 -11.46 9.00
N ALA A 213 5.16 -12.35 8.49
CA ALA A 213 6.60 -12.31 8.71
C ALA A 213 7.27 -11.06 8.10
N LYS A 214 6.80 -10.60 6.92
CA LYS A 214 7.25 -9.35 6.28
C LYS A 214 7.05 -8.14 7.18
N ILE A 215 5.85 -7.98 7.75
CA ILE A 215 5.52 -6.83 8.60
C ILE A 215 6.30 -6.87 9.92
N ARG A 216 6.50 -8.05 10.50
CA ARG A 216 7.36 -8.23 11.68
C ARG A 216 8.82 -7.86 11.38
N ALA A 217 9.37 -8.38 10.27
CA ALA A 217 10.71 -8.05 9.80
C ALA A 217 10.88 -6.56 9.45
N ALA A 218 9.83 -5.94 8.88
CA ALA A 218 9.83 -4.52 8.51
C ALA A 218 10.08 -3.62 9.73
N ARG A 219 9.36 -3.85 10.83
CA ARG A 219 9.54 -3.08 12.06
C ARG A 219 10.93 -3.25 12.66
N LEU A 220 11.42 -4.48 12.73
CA LEU A 220 12.76 -4.78 13.20
C LEU A 220 13.82 -4.01 12.41
N LEU A 221 13.81 -4.16 11.09
CA LEU A 221 14.85 -3.59 10.24
C LEU A 221 14.76 -2.06 10.18
N TRP A 222 13.54 -1.50 10.15
CA TRP A 222 13.36 -0.05 10.19
C TRP A 222 13.90 0.55 11.49
N ALA A 223 13.63 -0.09 12.64
CA ALA A 223 14.17 0.35 13.91
C ALA A 223 15.71 0.39 13.91
N MET A 224 16.36 -0.59 13.28
CA MET A 224 17.80 -0.61 13.11
C MET A 224 18.31 0.47 12.16
N VAL A 225 17.60 0.72 11.05
CA VAL A 225 17.92 1.80 10.11
C VAL A 225 17.86 3.16 10.81
N VAL A 226 16.76 3.46 11.50
CA VAL A 226 16.61 4.77 12.19
C VAL A 226 17.65 4.93 13.29
N LYS A 227 17.93 3.86 14.05
CA LYS A 227 18.97 3.87 15.09
C LYS A 227 20.34 4.30 14.55
N ALA A 228 20.68 3.93 13.31
CA ALA A 228 21.94 4.34 12.68
C ALA A 228 22.05 5.86 12.41
N PHE A 229 20.92 6.58 12.41
CA PHE A 229 20.88 8.05 12.32
C PHE A 229 20.92 8.75 13.68
N ASN A 230 21.11 8.02 14.78
CA ASN A 230 21.22 8.52 16.15
C ASN A 230 20.06 9.44 16.59
N PRO A 231 18.81 8.95 16.57
CA PRO A 231 17.67 9.70 17.07
C PRO A 231 17.81 9.95 18.58
N THR A 232 17.23 11.02 19.07
CA THR A 232 17.23 11.37 20.51
C THR A 232 16.17 10.60 21.29
N THR A 233 15.08 10.17 20.60
CA THR A 233 13.99 9.39 21.17
C THR A 233 13.93 8.00 20.53
N GLU A 234 13.78 6.97 21.35
CA GLU A 234 13.62 5.60 20.85
C GLU A 234 12.33 5.44 20.03
N SER A 235 11.28 6.19 20.41
CA SER A 235 9.98 6.17 19.71
C SER A 235 10.07 6.63 18.26
N ALA A 236 11.07 7.41 17.87
CA ALA A 236 11.30 7.79 16.47
C ALA A 236 11.57 6.57 15.57
N SER A 237 12.06 5.47 16.15
CA SER A 237 12.32 4.22 15.44
C SER A 237 11.07 3.37 15.14
N LYS A 238 9.88 3.80 15.57
CA LYS A 238 8.61 3.12 15.31
C LYS A 238 8.22 3.24 13.83
N MET A 239 8.07 2.11 13.16
CA MET A 239 7.61 2.06 11.77
C MET A 239 6.09 2.10 11.71
N HIS A 240 5.51 3.18 11.20
CA HIS A 240 4.08 3.28 11.01
C HIS A 240 3.68 2.70 9.64
N ILE A 241 2.90 1.62 9.67
CA ILE A 241 2.51 0.85 8.49
C ILE A 241 1.02 0.99 8.23
N HIS A 242 0.68 1.55 7.07
CA HIS A 242 -0.61 1.38 6.45
C HIS A 242 -0.54 0.22 5.48
N ALA A 243 -1.41 -0.77 5.62
CA ALA A 243 -1.50 -1.90 4.70
C ALA A 243 -2.69 -1.73 3.74
N GLU A 244 -2.51 -2.20 2.50
CA GLU A 244 -3.57 -2.26 1.51
C GLU A 244 -3.51 -3.59 0.78
N THR A 245 -4.68 -4.22 0.54
CA THR A 245 -4.75 -5.49 -0.16
C THR A 245 -4.26 -5.35 -1.61
N SER A 246 -3.37 -6.26 -2.04
CA SER A 246 -2.73 -6.22 -3.35
C SER A 246 -3.72 -6.36 -4.50
N THR A 247 -3.45 -5.67 -5.61
CA THR A 247 -4.19 -5.86 -6.86
C THR A 247 -3.56 -6.90 -7.78
N PHE A 248 -2.32 -7.31 -7.52
CA PHE A 248 -1.59 -8.25 -8.37
C PHE A 248 -2.30 -9.60 -8.57
N ASN A 249 -2.88 -10.15 -7.50
CA ASN A 249 -3.57 -11.44 -7.49
C ASN A 249 -5.09 -11.35 -7.68
N LYS A 250 -5.63 -10.17 -8.00
CA LYS A 250 -7.08 -10.00 -8.23
C LYS A 250 -7.44 -10.33 -9.68
N THR A 251 -8.62 -10.93 -9.84
CA THR A 251 -9.13 -11.44 -11.11
C THR A 251 -10.39 -10.71 -11.56
N VAL A 252 -10.64 -10.69 -12.85
CA VAL A 252 -11.88 -10.19 -13.47
C VAL A 252 -12.90 -11.32 -13.56
N TYR A 253 -12.45 -12.50 -13.99
CA TYR A 253 -13.28 -13.70 -13.96
C TYR A 253 -13.33 -14.26 -12.53
N ASP A 254 -14.48 -14.83 -12.20
CA ASP A 254 -14.76 -15.33 -10.86
C ASP A 254 -14.46 -14.29 -9.77
N ALA A 255 -14.90 -13.06 -10.03
CA ALA A 255 -14.52 -11.89 -9.25
C ALA A 255 -14.89 -12.00 -7.76
N HIS A 256 -15.95 -12.76 -7.42
CA HIS A 256 -16.34 -12.97 -6.02
C HIS A 256 -15.30 -13.78 -5.23
N VAL A 257 -14.44 -14.56 -5.89
CA VAL A 257 -13.31 -15.23 -5.20
C VAL A 257 -12.30 -14.20 -4.68
N ASN A 258 -12.26 -12.98 -5.25
CA ASN A 258 -11.47 -11.89 -4.68
C ASN A 258 -11.88 -11.52 -3.25
N LEU A 259 -13.15 -11.72 -2.85
CA LEU A 259 -13.61 -11.54 -1.46
C LEU A 259 -12.85 -12.46 -0.50
N LEU A 260 -12.67 -13.73 -0.90
CA LEU A 260 -11.94 -14.70 -0.09
C LEU A 260 -10.45 -14.35 -0.02
N ARG A 261 -9.87 -13.86 -1.14
CA ARG A 261 -8.48 -13.40 -1.18
C ARG A 261 -8.26 -12.20 -0.25
N THR A 262 -9.10 -11.17 -0.38
CA THR A 262 -8.99 -9.96 0.45
C THR A 262 -9.23 -10.25 1.93
N GLN A 263 -10.09 -11.22 2.27
CA GLN A 263 -10.30 -11.64 3.66
C GLN A 263 -9.01 -12.23 4.26
N THR A 264 -8.34 -13.15 3.59
CA THR A 264 -7.09 -13.75 4.09
C THR A 264 -5.94 -12.74 4.13
N GLU A 265 -5.89 -11.81 3.18
CA GLU A 265 -4.94 -10.69 3.19
C GLU A 265 -5.19 -9.74 4.37
N ALA A 266 -6.44 -9.39 4.64
CA ALA A 266 -6.83 -8.58 5.80
C ALA A 266 -6.48 -9.28 7.12
N MET A 267 -6.70 -10.60 7.22
CA MET A 267 -6.30 -11.40 8.38
C MET A 267 -4.79 -11.33 8.62
N SER A 268 -3.97 -11.53 7.58
CA SER A 268 -2.50 -11.48 7.74
C SER A 268 -2.01 -10.09 8.17
N ALA A 269 -2.59 -9.03 7.61
CA ALA A 269 -2.24 -7.65 7.97
C ALA A 269 -2.59 -7.33 9.44
N THR A 270 -3.80 -7.67 9.86
CA THR A 270 -4.28 -7.37 11.23
C THR A 270 -3.57 -8.21 12.28
N LEU A 271 -3.32 -9.49 12.03
CA LEU A 271 -2.52 -10.34 12.93
C LEU A 271 -1.05 -9.90 13.02
N ALA A 272 -0.53 -9.33 11.95
CA ALA A 272 0.81 -8.74 11.95
C ALA A 272 0.87 -7.38 12.67
N GLY A 273 -0.26 -6.79 13.07
CA GLY A 273 -0.33 -5.58 13.87
C GLY A 273 -0.04 -4.30 13.09
N VAL A 274 -0.63 -4.12 11.92
CA VAL A 274 -0.57 -2.84 11.17
C VAL A 274 -1.37 -1.74 11.87
N GLU A 275 -1.00 -0.48 11.63
CA GLU A 275 -1.67 0.67 12.25
C GLU A 275 -2.98 1.02 11.55
N SER A 276 -3.07 0.81 10.24
CA SER A 276 -4.30 0.98 9.47
C SER A 276 -4.34 0.04 8.28
N LEU A 277 -5.55 -0.31 7.83
CA LEU A 277 -5.78 -1.23 6.72
C LEU A 277 -6.83 -0.69 5.76
N THR A 278 -6.55 -0.77 4.47
CA THR A 278 -7.54 -0.64 3.40
C THR A 278 -7.75 -1.99 2.73
N VAL A 279 -8.97 -2.47 2.72
CA VAL A 279 -9.39 -3.61 1.90
C VAL A 279 -10.00 -3.08 0.61
N ASN A 280 -9.40 -3.45 -0.52
CA ASN A 280 -9.93 -3.06 -1.82
C ASN A 280 -11.20 -3.85 -2.14
N PRO A 281 -12.22 -3.23 -2.76
CA PRO A 281 -13.40 -3.92 -3.27
C PRO A 281 -13.03 -5.06 -4.21
N PHE A 282 -13.80 -6.15 -4.21
CA PHE A 282 -13.53 -7.34 -5.02
C PHE A 282 -13.52 -7.08 -6.53
N ASP A 283 -14.17 -6.02 -6.96
CA ASP A 283 -14.35 -5.60 -8.34
C ASP A 283 -13.37 -4.50 -8.80
N VAL A 284 -12.42 -4.11 -7.95
CA VAL A 284 -11.42 -3.05 -8.19
C VAL A 284 -10.64 -3.20 -9.50
N THR A 285 -10.59 -4.40 -10.07
CA THR A 285 -9.84 -4.69 -11.30
C THR A 285 -10.59 -4.32 -12.58
N PHE A 286 -11.90 -4.07 -12.52
CA PHE A 286 -12.71 -3.84 -13.73
C PHE A 286 -13.76 -2.73 -13.59
N LYS A 287 -14.01 -2.21 -12.40
CA LYS A 287 -14.88 -1.03 -12.18
C LYS A 287 -14.47 -0.28 -10.90
N GLU A 288 -14.94 0.95 -10.78
CA GLU A 288 -14.92 1.64 -9.49
C GLU A 288 -15.88 0.93 -8.53
N GLY A 289 -15.49 0.84 -7.25
CA GLY A 289 -16.33 0.19 -6.23
C GLY A 289 -17.69 0.87 -6.11
N ASP A 290 -18.74 0.06 -6.00
CA ASP A 290 -20.09 0.51 -5.69
C ASP A 290 -20.40 0.29 -4.19
N ASP A 291 -21.57 0.75 -3.75
CA ASP A 291 -21.99 0.64 -2.35
C ASP A 291 -21.99 -0.81 -1.83
N PHE A 292 -22.28 -1.79 -2.69
CA PHE A 292 -22.25 -3.19 -2.31
C PHE A 292 -20.81 -3.69 -2.12
N SER A 293 -19.96 -3.51 -3.11
CA SER A 293 -18.57 -4.01 -3.06
C SER A 293 -17.75 -3.31 -1.98
N GLU A 294 -17.93 -1.99 -1.80
CA GLU A 294 -17.30 -1.23 -0.72
C GLU A 294 -17.80 -1.65 0.67
N ARG A 295 -19.12 -1.93 0.80
CA ARG A 295 -19.69 -2.45 2.05
C ARG A 295 -19.06 -3.77 2.44
N ILE A 296 -18.93 -4.71 1.50
CA ILE A 296 -18.32 -6.00 1.79
C ILE A 296 -16.85 -5.83 2.18
N ALA A 297 -16.09 -5.02 1.45
CA ALA A 297 -14.68 -4.74 1.75
C ALA A 297 -14.49 -4.17 3.17
N ARG A 298 -15.33 -3.23 3.59
CA ARG A 298 -15.34 -2.69 4.94
C ARG A 298 -15.73 -3.74 5.98
N ASN A 299 -16.80 -4.49 5.72
CA ASN A 299 -17.32 -5.49 6.65
C ASN A 299 -16.33 -6.63 6.89
N GLN A 300 -15.42 -6.94 5.96
CA GLN A 300 -14.34 -7.89 6.19
C GLN A 300 -13.46 -7.48 7.38
N GLN A 301 -13.11 -6.20 7.49
CA GLN A 301 -12.32 -5.69 8.62
C GLN A 301 -13.13 -5.65 9.92
N LEU A 302 -14.40 -5.21 9.84
CA LEU A 302 -15.30 -5.16 11.00
C LEU A 302 -15.55 -6.55 11.56
N LEU A 303 -15.73 -7.57 10.71
CA LEU A 303 -15.85 -8.96 11.12
C LEU A 303 -14.61 -9.43 11.89
N LEU A 304 -13.40 -9.11 11.39
CA LEU A 304 -12.15 -9.46 12.09
C LEU A 304 -12.04 -8.78 13.47
N ARG A 305 -12.53 -7.56 13.61
CA ARG A 305 -12.47 -6.78 14.84
C ARG A 305 -13.57 -7.19 15.83
N GLU A 306 -14.83 -7.17 15.39
CA GLU A 306 -15.99 -7.28 16.27
C GLU A 306 -16.42 -8.73 16.55
N GLU A 307 -16.28 -9.63 15.57
CA GLU A 307 -16.70 -11.04 15.73
C GLU A 307 -15.52 -11.98 15.99
N SER A 308 -14.39 -11.77 15.30
CA SER A 308 -13.21 -12.62 15.43
C SER A 308 -12.22 -12.14 16.50
N HIS A 309 -12.41 -10.92 17.03
CA HIS A 309 -11.65 -10.33 18.13
C HIS A 309 -10.13 -10.29 17.93
N PHE A 310 -9.67 -10.03 16.69
CA PHE A 310 -8.25 -9.96 16.36
C PHE A 310 -7.56 -8.76 17.05
N ASP A 311 -8.32 -7.76 17.45
CA ASP A 311 -7.84 -6.59 18.20
C ASP A 311 -7.44 -6.90 19.65
N LYS A 312 -7.83 -8.06 20.18
CA LYS A 312 -7.61 -8.43 21.60
C LYS A 312 -6.25 -9.07 21.88
N VAL A 313 -5.53 -9.52 20.85
CA VAL A 313 -4.27 -10.24 21.02
C VAL A 313 -3.19 -9.62 20.15
N THR A 314 -2.13 -9.11 20.78
CA THR A 314 -0.98 -8.51 20.08
C THR A 314 0.01 -9.59 19.68
N ASP A 315 0.39 -9.61 18.40
CA ASP A 315 1.35 -10.54 17.82
C ASP A 315 1.12 -12.01 18.22
N PRO A 316 -0.06 -12.59 17.90
CA PRO A 316 -0.38 -13.98 18.25
C PRO A 316 0.52 -14.99 17.55
N SER A 317 1.29 -14.55 16.57
CA SER A 317 2.26 -15.37 15.82
C SER A 317 3.61 -15.53 16.54
N ALA A 318 3.85 -14.74 17.59
CA ALA A 318 5.08 -14.81 18.37
C ALA A 318 5.28 -16.19 19.01
N GLY A 319 6.51 -16.70 18.95
CA GLY A 319 6.87 -18.02 19.46
C GLY A 319 6.53 -19.19 18.54
N SER A 320 5.83 -18.97 17.43
CA SER A 320 5.71 -19.97 16.39
C SER A 320 7.06 -20.16 15.69
N TYR A 321 7.66 -21.34 15.79
CA TYR A 321 8.95 -21.65 15.14
C TYR A 321 8.95 -21.31 13.65
N TYR A 322 7.84 -21.58 12.98
CA TYR A 322 7.70 -21.30 11.55
C TYR A 322 7.72 -19.80 11.25
N ILE A 323 6.92 -19.01 11.98
CA ILE A 323 6.83 -17.56 11.78
C ILE A 323 8.14 -16.87 12.19
N GLU A 324 8.74 -17.29 13.28
CA GLU A 324 10.04 -16.73 13.73
C GLU A 324 11.14 -16.97 12.70
N ASN A 325 11.23 -18.19 12.16
CA ASN A 325 12.18 -18.53 11.09
C ASN A 325 11.90 -17.76 9.80
N LEU A 326 10.63 -17.62 9.39
CA LEU A 326 10.26 -16.81 8.24
C LEU A 326 10.61 -15.33 8.45
N THR A 327 10.34 -14.78 9.64
CA THR A 327 10.67 -13.40 9.99
C THR A 327 12.18 -13.16 9.85
N ALA A 328 13.01 -14.06 10.40
CA ALA A 328 14.46 -13.98 10.31
C ALA A 328 14.94 -14.09 8.86
N SER A 329 14.42 -15.06 8.10
CA SER A 329 14.81 -15.28 6.69
C SER A 329 14.42 -14.09 5.80
N ILE A 330 13.21 -13.55 5.96
CA ILE A 330 12.77 -12.36 5.20
C ILE A 330 13.62 -11.15 5.60
N ALA A 331 13.90 -10.98 6.89
CA ALA A 331 14.75 -9.90 7.37
C ALA A 331 16.16 -9.97 6.76
N GLU A 332 16.78 -11.16 6.74
CA GLU A 332 18.11 -11.35 6.15
C GLU A 332 18.12 -11.03 4.63
N GLN A 333 17.15 -11.53 3.88
CA GLN A 333 17.07 -11.30 2.44
C GLN A 333 16.78 -9.82 2.11
N ALA A 334 15.86 -9.20 2.84
CA ALA A 334 15.54 -7.78 2.69
C ALA A 334 16.73 -6.89 3.06
N TRP A 335 17.47 -7.25 4.13
CA TRP A 335 18.67 -6.53 4.52
C TRP A 335 19.80 -6.63 3.50
N LYS A 336 20.02 -7.81 2.92
CA LYS A 336 20.99 -7.97 1.81
C LYS A 336 20.64 -7.06 0.64
N ARG A 337 19.36 -6.99 0.26
CA ARG A 337 18.89 -6.11 -0.82
C ARG A 337 19.07 -4.64 -0.45
N PHE A 338 18.71 -4.27 0.77
CA PHE A 338 18.92 -2.92 1.29
C PHE A 338 20.38 -2.51 1.17
N LEU A 339 21.32 -3.33 1.63
CA LEU A 339 22.76 -3.06 1.56
C LEU A 339 23.27 -2.96 0.12
N ASP A 340 22.79 -3.83 -0.79
CA ASP A 340 23.14 -3.76 -2.22
C ASP A 340 22.71 -2.43 -2.83
N ILE A 341 21.50 -1.96 -2.54
CA ILE A 341 21.01 -0.66 -3.02
C ILE A 341 21.81 0.49 -2.41
N GLN A 342 22.12 0.45 -1.12
CA GLN A 342 22.91 1.49 -0.47
C GLN A 342 24.32 1.57 -1.05
N SER A 343 24.96 0.43 -1.32
CA SER A 343 26.31 0.38 -1.95
C SER A 343 26.36 0.98 -3.36
N LYS A 344 25.22 1.07 -4.03
CA LYS A 344 25.07 1.62 -5.41
C LYS A 344 24.57 3.07 -5.43
N GLY A 345 24.59 3.78 -4.29
CA GLY A 345 24.21 5.19 -4.21
C GLY A 345 22.78 5.44 -3.72
N GLY A 346 22.13 4.43 -3.13
CA GLY A 346 20.81 4.53 -2.50
C GLY A 346 19.62 4.34 -3.46
N PHE A 347 18.44 4.45 -2.91
CA PHE A 347 17.20 4.16 -3.64
C PHE A 347 16.94 5.13 -4.80
N PHE A 348 17.26 6.42 -4.62
CA PHE A 348 17.09 7.42 -5.68
C PHE A 348 17.93 7.07 -6.92
N ALA A 349 19.20 6.73 -6.73
CA ALA A 349 20.10 6.34 -7.82
C ALA A 349 19.63 5.06 -8.52
N ALA A 350 19.13 4.08 -7.76
CA ALA A 350 18.59 2.84 -8.30
C ALA A 350 17.34 3.08 -9.17
N VAL A 351 16.46 4.00 -8.76
CA VAL A 351 15.28 4.40 -9.55
C VAL A 351 15.70 5.15 -10.81
N GLU A 352 16.64 6.09 -10.69
CA GLU A 352 17.14 6.89 -11.82
C GLU A 352 17.85 6.01 -12.87
N ALA A 353 18.59 5.01 -12.42
CA ALA A 353 19.24 4.03 -13.29
C ALA A 353 18.27 2.99 -13.89
N GLY A 354 17.00 2.98 -13.48
CA GLY A 354 16.01 1.98 -13.92
C GLY A 354 16.20 0.58 -13.32
N GLN A 355 17.07 0.43 -12.32
CA GLN A 355 17.36 -0.86 -11.68
C GLN A 355 16.14 -1.45 -10.99
N VAL A 356 15.40 -0.62 -10.24
CA VAL A 356 14.18 -1.05 -9.54
C VAL A 356 13.13 -1.54 -10.53
N GLN A 357 12.94 -0.80 -11.62
CA GLN A 357 11.96 -1.12 -12.67
C GLN A 357 12.33 -2.43 -13.38
N ALA A 358 13.59 -2.62 -13.76
CA ALA A 358 14.07 -3.83 -14.42
C ALA A 358 13.96 -5.07 -13.51
N ASP A 359 14.27 -4.94 -12.23
CA ASP A 359 14.15 -6.02 -11.25
C ASP A 359 12.68 -6.42 -11.03
N MET A 360 11.77 -5.44 -10.98
CA MET A 360 10.33 -5.71 -10.91
C MET A 360 9.79 -6.35 -12.18
N GLU A 361 10.24 -5.91 -13.34
CA GLU A 361 9.86 -6.52 -14.62
C GLU A 361 10.33 -7.99 -14.71
N ALA A 362 11.56 -8.28 -14.32
CA ALA A 362 12.07 -9.65 -14.27
C ALA A 362 11.25 -10.53 -13.30
N THR A 363 10.92 -10.01 -12.12
CA THR A 363 10.11 -10.72 -11.12
C THR A 363 8.70 -10.97 -11.60
N SER A 364 8.03 -9.96 -12.16
CA SER A 364 6.66 -10.09 -12.65
C SER A 364 6.59 -11.07 -13.83
N ASN A 365 7.53 -11.02 -14.77
CA ASN A 365 7.62 -11.96 -15.90
C ASN A 365 7.81 -13.39 -15.41
N GLN A 366 8.65 -13.61 -14.39
CA GLN A 366 8.83 -14.94 -13.81
C GLN A 366 7.54 -15.44 -13.15
N ARG A 367 6.82 -14.57 -12.40
CA ARG A 367 5.54 -14.93 -11.78
C ARG A 367 4.45 -15.21 -12.80
N LEU A 368 4.34 -14.41 -13.87
CA LEU A 368 3.41 -14.69 -14.97
C LEU A 368 3.71 -16.04 -15.62
N LYS A 369 5.00 -16.36 -15.83
CA LYS A 369 5.41 -17.68 -16.30
C LYS A 369 5.02 -18.79 -15.32
N ASP A 370 5.24 -18.62 -14.02
CA ASP A 370 4.89 -19.60 -13.00
C ASP A 370 3.35 -19.84 -12.96
N VAL A 371 2.54 -18.79 -13.15
CA VAL A 371 1.09 -18.90 -13.32
C VAL A 371 0.73 -19.64 -14.61
N SER A 372 1.41 -19.35 -15.73
CA SER A 372 1.11 -20.00 -17.02
C SER A 372 1.35 -21.51 -17.02
N VAL A 373 2.36 -21.97 -16.28
CA VAL A 373 2.67 -23.39 -16.12
C VAL A 373 2.06 -24.03 -14.88
N ARG A 374 1.17 -23.33 -14.17
CA ARG A 374 0.50 -23.77 -12.94
C ARG A 374 1.44 -24.08 -11.76
N LYS A 375 2.64 -23.56 -11.75
CA LYS A 375 3.51 -23.60 -10.58
C LYS A 375 2.98 -22.65 -9.50
N GLU A 376 2.44 -21.50 -9.91
CA GLU A 376 1.65 -20.59 -9.06
C GLU A 376 0.15 -20.77 -9.44
N VAL A 377 -0.67 -21.16 -8.47
CA VAL A 377 -2.09 -21.45 -8.68
C VAL A 377 -2.94 -20.22 -8.39
N LEU A 378 -3.83 -19.90 -9.31
CA LEU A 378 -4.80 -18.83 -9.17
C LEU A 378 -6.21 -19.40 -9.45
N LEU A 379 -6.99 -19.59 -8.38
CA LEU A 379 -8.35 -20.17 -8.46
C LEU A 379 -9.25 -19.33 -9.37
N GLY A 380 -10.08 -20.00 -10.14
CA GLY A 380 -10.98 -19.35 -11.10
C GLY A 380 -10.27 -18.89 -12.38
N THR A 381 -8.94 -18.98 -12.45
CA THR A 381 -8.12 -18.55 -13.60
C THR A 381 -7.41 -19.76 -14.24
N ASN A 382 -6.28 -20.20 -13.70
CA ASN A 382 -5.52 -21.34 -14.21
C ASN A 382 -5.88 -22.67 -13.53
N GLN A 383 -6.70 -22.61 -12.47
CA GLN A 383 -7.22 -23.77 -11.74
C GLN A 383 -8.71 -23.60 -11.45
N PHE A 384 -9.51 -24.62 -11.76
CA PHE A 384 -10.97 -24.66 -11.56
C PHE A 384 -11.73 -23.43 -12.10
N PRO A 385 -11.53 -23.02 -13.38
CA PRO A 385 -12.23 -21.87 -13.92
C PRO A 385 -13.72 -22.16 -14.11
N ASN A 386 -14.56 -21.13 -13.90
CA ASN A 386 -15.97 -21.19 -14.29
C ASN A 386 -16.11 -20.96 -15.79
N PHE A 387 -16.26 -22.03 -16.56
CA PHE A 387 -16.33 -21.97 -18.03
C PHE A 387 -17.60 -21.30 -18.57
N ASN A 388 -18.66 -21.17 -17.76
CA ASN A 388 -19.92 -20.58 -18.17
C ASN A 388 -19.96 -19.06 -17.93
N GLU A 389 -19.00 -18.52 -17.20
CA GLU A 389 -18.93 -17.08 -16.92
C GLU A 389 -18.48 -16.31 -18.16
N GLN A 390 -19.14 -15.17 -18.40
CA GLN A 390 -18.77 -14.20 -19.42
C GLN A 390 -18.43 -12.88 -18.75
N ALA A 391 -17.29 -12.29 -19.08
CA ALA A 391 -16.83 -11.04 -18.50
C ALA A 391 -16.80 -9.88 -19.50
N ALA A 392 -17.01 -10.12 -20.79
CA ALA A 392 -17.00 -9.10 -21.83
C ALA A 392 -17.95 -7.91 -21.55
N GLN A 393 -19.07 -8.16 -20.85
CA GLN A 393 -20.02 -7.13 -20.45
C GLN A 393 -19.63 -6.38 -19.16
N LYS A 394 -18.75 -6.97 -18.34
CA LYS A 394 -18.30 -6.40 -17.06
C LYS A 394 -17.13 -5.44 -17.24
N ILE A 395 -16.32 -5.67 -18.28
CA ILE A 395 -15.12 -4.89 -18.55
C ILE A 395 -15.49 -3.77 -19.50
N THR A 396 -15.65 -2.57 -18.98
CA THR A 396 -15.66 -1.37 -19.80
C THR A 396 -14.23 -1.08 -20.24
N ASP A 397 -14.01 -0.74 -21.50
CA ASP A 397 -12.67 -0.42 -22.06
C ASP A 397 -11.96 0.72 -21.29
N GLU A 398 -12.69 1.43 -20.44
CA GLU A 398 -12.22 2.48 -19.55
C GLU A 398 -11.45 1.96 -18.33
N ALA A 399 -11.73 0.77 -17.84
CA ALA A 399 -11.09 0.19 -16.65
C ALA A 399 -9.69 -0.39 -16.95
N CYS A 400 -9.42 -0.74 -18.21
CA CYS A 400 -8.15 -1.35 -18.62
C CYS A 400 -7.05 -0.35 -18.98
N VAL A 401 -7.37 0.94 -19.09
CA VAL A 401 -6.42 1.97 -19.49
C VAL A 401 -6.24 2.96 -18.35
N CYS A 402 -5.06 2.98 -17.75
CA CYS A 402 -4.67 4.08 -16.87
C CYS A 402 -4.72 5.38 -17.68
N LYS A 403 -5.85 6.10 -17.66
CA LYS A 403 -6.05 7.40 -18.32
C LYS A 403 -5.23 8.51 -17.65
N CYS A 404 -3.94 8.26 -17.45
CA CYS A 404 -3.02 9.34 -17.16
C CYS A 404 -2.57 9.92 -18.49
N GLY A 405 -3.23 10.96 -18.98
CA GLY A 405 -2.79 11.80 -20.09
C GLY A 405 -1.46 12.51 -19.80
N CYS A 406 -0.44 11.74 -19.44
CA CYS A 406 0.92 12.21 -19.33
C CYS A 406 1.64 11.82 -20.61
N SER A 407 2.12 12.83 -21.35
CA SER A 407 3.00 12.67 -22.49
C SER A 407 4.07 11.61 -22.24
N THR A 408 4.27 10.76 -23.21
CA THR A 408 5.08 9.54 -23.20
C THR A 408 6.59 9.77 -23.19
N ASP A 409 7.06 11.00 -23.04
CA ASP A 409 8.48 11.34 -23.18
C ASP A 409 9.05 11.86 -21.85
N SER A 410 9.33 10.94 -20.93
CA SER A 410 9.78 11.29 -19.58
C SER A 410 11.14 10.71 -19.16
N GLY A 411 11.81 9.96 -20.02
CA GLY A 411 13.21 9.56 -19.87
C GLY A 411 13.51 8.43 -18.89
N LEU A 412 12.56 7.98 -18.04
CA LEU A 412 12.73 6.83 -17.16
C LEU A 412 11.76 5.69 -17.52
N ALA A 413 12.21 4.45 -17.37
CA ALA A 413 11.33 3.28 -17.41
C ALA A 413 10.27 3.39 -16.31
N LYS A 414 9.05 2.94 -16.61
CA LYS A 414 7.95 2.90 -15.63
C LYS A 414 7.95 1.55 -14.94
N LEU A 415 7.51 1.56 -13.68
CA LEU A 415 7.24 0.33 -12.96
C LEU A 415 6.11 -0.44 -13.66
N PRO A 416 6.27 -1.75 -13.93
CA PRO A 416 5.21 -2.55 -14.54
C PRO A 416 3.96 -2.56 -13.67
N GLN A 417 2.80 -2.41 -14.29
CA GLN A 417 1.50 -2.56 -13.63
C GLN A 417 0.84 -3.79 -14.22
N VAL A 418 1.00 -4.92 -13.54
CA VAL A 418 0.60 -6.23 -14.04
C VAL A 418 -0.29 -6.94 -13.03
N ARG A 419 -1.15 -7.82 -13.52
CA ARG A 419 -1.94 -8.74 -12.69
C ARG A 419 -1.64 -10.18 -13.12
N ALA A 420 -1.57 -11.07 -12.14
CA ALA A 420 -1.25 -12.48 -12.38
C ALA A 420 -2.22 -13.18 -13.36
N ALA A 421 -3.47 -12.72 -13.42
CA ALA A 421 -4.52 -13.28 -14.27
C ALA A 421 -4.59 -12.68 -15.68
N GLN A 422 -3.91 -11.57 -15.95
CA GLN A 422 -4.19 -10.71 -17.12
C GLN A 422 -4.09 -11.43 -18.47
N GLU A 423 -3.14 -12.33 -18.65
CA GLU A 423 -2.94 -13.04 -19.91
C GLU A 423 -4.04 -14.07 -20.16
N PHE A 424 -4.44 -14.81 -19.11
CA PHE A 424 -5.59 -15.72 -19.17
C PHE A 424 -6.88 -14.98 -19.45
N GLU A 425 -7.08 -13.82 -18.83
CA GLU A 425 -8.26 -12.99 -19.01
C GLU A 425 -8.33 -12.43 -20.42
N ALA A 426 -7.22 -11.95 -20.97
CA ALA A 426 -7.15 -11.49 -22.35
C ALA A 426 -7.50 -12.58 -23.35
N LEU A 427 -6.98 -13.80 -23.15
CA LEU A 427 -7.29 -14.95 -23.99
C LEU A 427 -8.77 -15.36 -23.90
N ARG A 428 -9.34 -15.40 -22.68
CA ARG A 428 -10.77 -15.70 -22.49
C ARG A 428 -11.66 -14.66 -23.15
N LEU A 429 -11.37 -13.37 -22.95
CA LEU A 429 -12.13 -12.26 -23.59
C LEU A 429 -12.09 -12.34 -25.11
N ALA A 430 -10.92 -12.63 -25.69
CA ALA A 430 -10.80 -12.86 -27.13
C ALA A 430 -11.67 -14.03 -27.60
N THR A 431 -11.72 -15.13 -26.81
CA THR A 431 -12.56 -16.29 -27.10
C THR A 431 -14.06 -15.97 -26.99
N GLU A 432 -14.48 -15.17 -26.02
CA GLU A 432 -15.87 -14.72 -25.88
C GLU A 432 -16.35 -13.85 -27.04
N LYS A 433 -15.46 -12.99 -27.54
CA LYS A 433 -15.74 -12.09 -28.68
C LYS A 433 -15.66 -12.82 -30.04
N ALA A 434 -15.12 -14.01 -30.11
CA ALA A 434 -14.97 -14.74 -31.36
C ALA A 434 -16.32 -15.24 -31.94
N ALA A 435 -16.55 -14.97 -33.22
CA ALA A 435 -17.77 -15.38 -33.93
C ALA A 435 -17.90 -16.92 -34.07
N LYS A 436 -16.79 -17.63 -34.06
CA LYS A 436 -16.75 -19.10 -34.02
C LYS A 436 -15.89 -19.52 -32.85
N ARG A 437 -16.51 -20.19 -31.88
CA ARG A 437 -15.75 -20.82 -30.78
C ARG A 437 -15.13 -22.10 -31.30
N PRO A 438 -13.79 -22.27 -31.30
CA PRO A 438 -13.19 -23.54 -31.63
C PRO A 438 -13.64 -24.60 -30.60
N LYS A 439 -14.06 -25.76 -31.07
CA LYS A 439 -14.24 -26.94 -30.22
C LYS A 439 -12.85 -27.55 -29.99
N ALA A 440 -12.08 -26.95 -29.07
CA ALA A 440 -10.78 -27.47 -28.69
C ALA A 440 -10.91 -28.14 -27.32
N PHE A 441 -10.63 -29.45 -27.28
CA PHE A 441 -10.33 -30.15 -26.04
C PHE A 441 -8.83 -30.03 -25.80
N MET A 442 -8.41 -29.18 -24.85
CA MET A 442 -7.04 -29.21 -24.38
C MET A 442 -6.96 -30.16 -23.20
N LEU A 443 -6.58 -31.43 -23.49
CA LEU A 443 -6.26 -32.41 -22.47
C LEU A 443 -4.83 -32.11 -21.97
N THR A 444 -4.68 -31.41 -20.83
CA THR A 444 -3.37 -31.22 -20.21
C THR A 444 -2.99 -32.47 -19.40
N ILE A 445 -2.43 -33.46 -20.06
CA ILE A 445 -2.00 -34.74 -19.44
C ILE A 445 -0.77 -34.52 -18.55
N GLY A 446 0.00 -33.46 -18.76
CA GLY A 446 1.29 -33.25 -18.10
C GLY A 446 1.24 -32.94 -16.59
N SER A 447 0.12 -32.49 -16.03
CA SER A 447 0.09 -32.13 -14.59
C SER A 447 -0.16 -33.33 -13.67
N LEU A 448 -0.76 -34.43 -14.17
CA LEU A 448 -0.94 -35.66 -13.38
C LEU A 448 0.35 -36.49 -13.30
N ALA A 449 1.13 -36.52 -14.37
CA ALA A 449 2.39 -37.27 -14.43
C ALA A 449 3.50 -36.68 -13.57
N MET A 450 3.44 -35.37 -13.21
CA MET A 450 4.41 -34.75 -12.31
C MET A 450 4.03 -34.85 -10.82
N ARG A 451 2.87 -35.42 -10.48
CA ARG A 451 2.42 -35.61 -9.09
C ARG A 451 2.40 -37.08 -8.65
N LEU A 452 2.75 -37.99 -9.51
CA LEU A 452 3.04 -39.40 -9.23
C LEU A 452 4.57 -39.63 -9.22
#